data_174d652c4197f65a4cf4eb4334022be9
#
_entry.id   174d652c4197f65a4cf4eb4334022be9
#
_cell.length_a   1.000
_cell.length_b   1.000
_cell.length_c   1.000
_cell.angle_alpha   90.00
_cell.angle_beta   90.00
_cell.angle_gamma   90.00
#
_symmetry.space_group_name_H-M   'P 1'
#
loop_
_entity.id
_entity.type
_entity.pdbx_description
1 polymer ?
#
loop_
_entity_poly.entity_id
_entity_poly.type
_entity_poly.pdbx_seq_one_letter_code
_entity_poly.pdbx_strand_id
1 'polypeptide(L)' 'MFGIIVGTHGKFSEEIVTSCEMICGPQPNVRAVTLVPGEGPDDVVKKYEEAIAALD' A
#
# COMPACT_ATOMS: atom_id res chain seq x y z
N MET A 1 14.27 -8.34 8.12
CA MET A 1 13.68 -7.90 6.85
C MET A 1 12.79 -6.68 7.09
N PHE A 2 12.81 -5.72 6.22
CA PHE A 2 11.96 -4.54 6.34
C PHE A 2 10.81 -4.61 5.33
N GLY A 3 9.74 -3.90 5.62
CA GLY A 3 8.59 -3.80 4.74
C GLY A 3 8.55 -2.47 4.02
N ILE A 4 7.84 -2.44 2.90
CA ILE A 4 7.68 -1.23 2.10
C ILE A 4 6.18 -0.96 1.93
N ILE A 5 5.78 0.29 2.18
CA ILE A 5 4.40 0.73 1.98
C ILE A 5 4.38 1.77 0.87
N VAL A 6 3.58 1.53 -0.15
CA VAL A 6 3.40 2.47 -1.26
C VAL A 6 2.05 3.14 -1.12
N GLY A 7 2.04 4.45 -0.86
CA GLY A 7 0.80 5.20 -0.69
C GLY A 7 0.64 6.24 -1.79
N THR A 8 -0.49 6.19 -2.51
CA THR A 8 -0.79 7.14 -3.58
C THR A 8 -2.28 7.46 -3.58
N HIS A 9 -2.65 8.53 -4.29
CA HIS A 9 -4.05 8.87 -4.52
C HIS A 9 -4.68 7.85 -5.47
N GLY A 10 -5.93 7.52 -5.21
CA GLY A 10 -6.64 6.55 -6.01
C GLY A 10 -6.00 5.18 -5.92
N LYS A 11 -6.08 4.41 -6.97
CA LYS A 11 -5.56 3.04 -7.00
C LYS A 11 -4.17 2.94 -7.60
N PHE A 12 -3.50 4.05 -7.78
CA PHE A 12 -2.19 4.07 -8.41
C PHE A 12 -1.16 3.21 -7.68
N SER A 13 -1.21 3.20 -6.33
CA SER A 13 -0.30 2.39 -5.54
C SER A 13 -0.49 0.89 -5.81
N GLU A 14 -1.73 0.44 -5.96
CA GLU A 14 -2.02 -0.95 -6.28
C GLU A 14 -1.44 -1.33 -7.64
N GLU A 15 -1.57 -0.43 -8.61
CA GLU A 15 -1.04 -0.67 -9.95
C GLU A 15 0.49 -0.70 -9.96
N ILE A 16 1.12 0.15 -9.17
CA ILE A 16 2.58 0.15 -9.04
C ILE A 16 3.06 -1.20 -8.49
N VAL A 17 2.44 -1.67 -7.43
CA VAL A 17 2.82 -2.93 -6.81
C VAL A 17 2.59 -4.10 -7.77
N THR A 18 1.45 -4.11 -8.46
CA THR A 18 1.14 -5.13 -9.44
C THR A 18 2.18 -5.17 -10.56
N SER A 19 2.54 -3.99 -11.07
CA SER A 19 3.54 -3.89 -12.13
C SER A 19 4.91 -4.41 -11.69
N CYS A 20 5.29 -4.08 -10.46
CA CYS A 20 6.55 -4.58 -9.91
C CYS A 20 6.54 -6.10 -9.79
N GLU A 21 5.43 -6.65 -9.34
CA GLU A 21 5.32 -8.10 -9.17
C GLU A 21 5.32 -8.85 -10.50
N MET A 22 4.86 -8.21 -11.57
CA MET A 22 4.92 -8.81 -12.90
C MET A 22 6.36 -8.97 -13.38
N ILE A 23 7.25 -8.11 -12.91
CA ILE A 23 8.65 -8.14 -13.31
C ILE A 23 9.48 -8.97 -12.34
N CYS A 24 9.27 -8.79 -11.05
CA CYS A 24 10.12 -9.37 -10.01
C CYS A 24 9.49 -10.54 -9.27
N GLY A 25 8.23 -10.85 -9.55
CA GLY A 25 7.50 -11.88 -8.82
C GLY A 25 6.86 -11.33 -7.54
N PRO A 26 6.13 -12.17 -6.81
CA PRO A 26 5.43 -11.72 -5.61
C PRO A 26 6.34 -11.06 -4.58
N GLN A 27 5.84 -9.98 -3.97
CA GLN A 27 6.60 -9.19 -2.98
C GLN A 27 5.80 -9.14 -1.67
N PRO A 28 5.92 -10.14 -0.82
CA PRO A 28 5.13 -10.22 0.41
C PRO A 28 5.45 -9.11 1.43
N ASN A 29 6.57 -8.44 1.27
CA ASN A 29 6.97 -7.35 2.17
C ASN A 29 6.57 -5.97 1.64
N VAL A 30 5.74 -5.91 0.61
CA VAL A 30 5.26 -4.65 0.03
C VAL A 30 3.74 -4.58 0.16
N ARG A 31 3.24 -3.44 0.59
CA ARG A 31 1.80 -3.19 0.71
C ARG A 31 1.43 -1.88 0.05
N ALA A 32 0.28 -1.87 -0.61
CA ALA A 32 -0.24 -0.67 -1.25
C ALA A 32 -1.30 -0.03 -0.37
N VAL A 33 -1.26 1.28 -0.23
CA VAL A 33 -2.28 2.05 0.49
C VAL A 33 -2.92 3.00 -0.52
N THR A 34 -4.23 2.88 -0.68
CA THR A 34 -4.98 3.72 -1.62
C THR A 34 -5.67 4.86 -0.89
N LEU A 35 -5.52 6.07 -1.40
CA LEU A 35 -6.14 7.27 -0.84
C LEU A 35 -7.20 7.75 -1.81
N VAL A 36 -8.48 7.53 -1.47
CA VAL A 36 -9.58 7.88 -2.37
C VAL A 36 -10.25 9.18 -1.94
N PRO A 37 -10.88 9.91 -2.88
CA PRO A 37 -11.60 11.14 -2.55
C PRO A 37 -12.68 10.89 -1.52
N GLY A 38 -12.84 11.81 -0.58
CA GLY A 38 -13.84 11.70 0.45
C GLY A 38 -13.35 11.12 1.77
N GLU A 39 -12.15 10.55 1.78
CA GLU A 39 -11.57 10.03 3.02
C GLU A 39 -10.95 11.15 3.84
N GLY A 40 -11.15 11.10 5.15
CA GLY A 40 -10.53 12.06 6.06
C GLY A 40 -9.18 11.59 6.56
N PRO A 41 -8.48 12.44 7.34
CA PRO A 41 -7.17 12.08 7.88
C PRO A 41 -7.18 10.83 8.73
N ASP A 42 -8.26 10.60 9.48
CA ASP A 42 -8.37 9.41 10.34
C ASP A 42 -8.41 8.12 9.52
N ASP A 43 -9.09 8.17 8.38
CA ASP A 43 -9.17 6.99 7.49
C ASP A 43 -7.80 6.66 6.92
N VAL A 44 -7.03 7.68 6.56
CA VAL A 44 -5.68 7.51 6.01
C VAL A 44 -4.76 6.88 7.05
N VAL A 45 -4.79 7.42 8.28
CA VAL A 45 -3.98 6.88 9.37
C VAL A 45 -4.31 5.41 9.61
N LYS A 46 -5.60 5.09 9.62
CA LYS A 46 -6.04 3.71 9.85
C LYS A 46 -5.53 2.77 8.77
N LYS A 47 -5.56 3.20 7.51
CA LYS A 47 -5.05 2.39 6.41
C LYS A 47 -3.57 2.09 6.56
N TYR A 48 -2.77 3.08 6.97
CA TYR A 48 -1.36 2.88 7.20
C TYR A 48 -1.10 1.95 8.38
N GLU A 49 -1.87 2.10 9.45
CA GLU A 49 -1.75 1.22 10.60
C GLU A 49 -2.03 -0.24 10.23
N GLU A 50 -3.07 -0.46 9.42
CA GLU A 50 -3.40 -1.81 8.96
C GLU A 50 -2.30 -2.38 8.06
N ALA A 51 -1.72 -1.55 7.20
CA ALA A 51 -0.63 -1.99 6.33
C ALA A 51 0.62 -2.35 7.13
N ILE A 52 0.94 -1.56 8.15
CA ILE A 52 2.07 -1.83 9.02
C ILE A 52 1.86 -3.15 9.77
N ALA A 53 0.65 -3.36 10.29
CA ALA A 53 0.32 -4.59 11.00
C ALA A 53 0.42 -5.81 10.08
N ALA A 54 0.04 -5.67 8.82
CA ALA A 54 0.12 -6.77 7.85
C ALA A 54 1.57 -7.15 7.52
N LEU A 55 2.49 -6.19 7.62
CA LEU A 55 3.90 -6.43 7.35
C LEU A 55 4.65 -6.96 8.57
N ASP A 56 4.08 -6.79 9.72
CA ASP A 56 4.70 -7.20 10.99
C ASP A 56 4.59 -8.76 11.19
#